data_e1d91185b005d5d04673b8deac8a24f0
#
_entry.id   e1d91185b005d5d04673b8deac8a24f0
#
_cell.length_a   1.000
_cell.length_b   1.000
_cell.length_c   1.000
_cell.angle_alpha   90.00
_cell.angle_beta   90.00
_cell.angle_gamma   90.00
#
_symmetry.space_group_name_H-M   'P 1'
#
loop_
_entity.id
_entity.type
_entity.pdbx_description
1 polymer ?
#
loop_
_entity_poly.entity_id
_entity_poly.type
_entity_poly.pdbx_seq_one_letter_code
_entity_poly.pdbx_strand_id
1 'polypeptide(L)'
;MINDETKKKLRELKLGELINAYEIYSKNADWTELPFEQKFQMMADYLYQEKYNNSVKILMAKAKFRIPKAEVTSLVYEGRGIDRNLITELSTCQFISSNTNIVFQGFTGSGKTYLACALGRQACKQRYSTKYIRLPDLLVEHDEEKIQRGNAKRLLKKYGSYGLLIIDEWLMDDISDEEQHFIFELIERRHDEVSTIFCTQYKKDDWFDRLGGGVHADAILDRIVHNAIFVETGSMNMREYCAKIHK
;
A
#
# COMPACT_ATOMS: atom_id res chain seq x y z
N MET A 1 16.90 -39.23 -7.35
CA MET A 1 17.13 -37.94 -8.06
C MET A 1 15.99 -37.71 -9.01
N ILE A 2 15.41 -36.49 -9.09
CA ILE A 2 14.32 -36.16 -10.03
C ILE A 2 14.91 -36.17 -11.44
N ASN A 3 14.29 -36.92 -12.37
CA ASN A 3 14.74 -37.00 -13.76
C ASN A 3 14.42 -35.70 -14.54
N ASP A 4 15.10 -35.50 -15.67
CA ASP A 4 15.01 -34.24 -16.43
C ASP A 4 13.61 -34.02 -17.05
N GLU A 5 12.92 -35.09 -17.42
CA GLU A 5 11.55 -34.99 -17.95
C GLU A 5 10.59 -34.47 -16.88
N THR A 6 10.67 -34.98 -15.65
CA THR A 6 9.87 -34.48 -14.51
C THR A 6 10.23 -33.04 -14.18
N LYS A 7 11.51 -32.67 -14.18
CA LYS A 7 11.94 -31.27 -13.98
C LYS A 7 11.34 -30.35 -15.06
N LYS A 8 11.30 -30.78 -16.31
CA LYS A 8 10.68 -30.02 -17.41
C LYS A 8 9.18 -29.80 -17.15
N LYS A 9 8.43 -30.88 -16.84
CA LYS A 9 7.00 -30.79 -16.52
C LYS A 9 6.70 -29.85 -15.35
N LEU A 10 7.49 -29.91 -14.27
CA LEU A 10 7.34 -29.02 -13.12
C LEU A 10 7.58 -27.55 -13.49
N ARG A 11 8.56 -27.26 -14.36
CA ARG A 11 8.81 -25.89 -14.83
C ARG A 11 7.67 -25.37 -15.70
N GLU A 12 7.13 -26.18 -16.60
CA GLU A 12 5.97 -25.84 -17.45
C GLU A 12 4.73 -25.52 -16.60
N LEU A 13 4.52 -26.27 -15.52
CA LEU A 13 3.46 -26.04 -14.54
C LEU A 13 3.74 -24.87 -13.58
N LYS A 14 4.86 -24.15 -13.72
CA LYS A 14 5.32 -23.08 -12.80
C LYS A 14 5.48 -23.57 -11.35
N LEU A 15 5.93 -24.80 -11.19
CA LEU A 15 6.24 -25.46 -9.92
C LEU A 15 7.75 -25.74 -9.78
N GLY A 16 8.58 -24.93 -10.42
CA GLY A 16 10.04 -25.10 -10.38
C GLY A 16 10.65 -25.05 -8.96
N GLU A 17 9.99 -24.36 -8.05
CA GLU A 17 10.38 -24.28 -6.63
C GLU A 17 10.34 -25.64 -5.93
N LEU A 18 9.53 -26.60 -6.40
CA LEU A 18 9.56 -27.97 -5.88
C LEU A 18 10.88 -28.70 -6.21
N ILE A 19 11.50 -28.37 -7.36
CA ILE A 19 12.81 -28.91 -7.72
C ILE A 19 13.84 -28.39 -6.72
N ASN A 20 13.81 -27.08 -6.43
CA ASN A 20 14.71 -26.44 -5.48
C ASN A 20 14.51 -27.03 -4.07
N ALA A 21 13.25 -27.20 -3.63
CA ALA A 21 12.93 -27.82 -2.34
C ALA A 21 13.54 -29.22 -2.24
N TYR A 22 13.35 -30.08 -3.25
CA TYR A 22 13.92 -31.40 -3.29
C TYR A 22 15.46 -31.37 -3.25
N GLU A 23 16.10 -30.50 -4.03
CA GLU A 23 17.56 -30.39 -4.09
C GLU A 23 18.17 -29.88 -2.77
N ILE A 24 17.42 -29.05 -2.01
CA ILE A 24 17.84 -28.58 -0.70
C ILE A 24 17.69 -29.70 0.34
N TYR A 25 16.50 -30.28 0.45
CA TYR A 25 16.19 -31.22 1.51
C TYR A 25 16.87 -32.58 1.32
N SER A 26 17.03 -33.05 0.07
CA SER A 26 17.68 -34.33 -0.24
C SER A 26 19.18 -34.39 0.12
N LYS A 27 19.78 -33.25 0.49
CA LYS A 27 21.17 -33.19 0.99
C LYS A 27 21.28 -33.51 2.49
N ASN A 28 20.16 -33.47 3.22
CA ASN A 28 20.15 -33.78 4.65
C ASN A 28 20.18 -35.30 4.85
N ALA A 29 21.01 -35.77 5.78
CA ALA A 29 21.17 -37.22 6.07
C ALA A 29 19.82 -37.87 6.42
N ASP A 30 19.00 -37.18 7.24
CA ASP A 30 17.74 -37.72 7.73
C ASP A 30 16.63 -37.75 6.67
N TRP A 31 16.85 -37.12 5.51
CA TRP A 31 15.84 -37.08 4.44
C TRP A 31 15.39 -38.45 3.97
N THR A 32 16.32 -39.39 3.88
CA THR A 32 16.02 -40.74 3.38
C THR A 32 15.10 -41.51 4.33
N GLU A 33 15.17 -41.25 5.63
CA GLU A 33 14.43 -41.93 6.68
C GLU A 33 13.02 -41.36 6.89
N LEU A 34 12.75 -40.13 6.39
CA LEU A 34 11.45 -39.50 6.55
C LEU A 34 10.37 -40.25 5.74
N PRO A 35 9.14 -40.39 6.28
CA PRO A 35 7.97 -40.83 5.53
C PRO A 35 7.67 -39.94 4.34
N PHE A 36 7.04 -40.49 3.31
CA PHE A 36 6.67 -39.72 2.10
C PHE A 36 5.81 -38.50 2.42
N GLU A 37 4.84 -38.63 3.30
CA GLU A 37 3.92 -37.58 3.72
C GLU A 37 4.67 -36.38 4.29
N GLN A 38 5.67 -36.60 5.13
CA GLN A 38 6.50 -35.54 5.71
C GLN A 38 7.37 -34.86 4.63
N LYS A 39 7.98 -35.65 3.74
CA LYS A 39 8.74 -35.11 2.60
C LYS A 39 7.86 -34.23 1.73
N PHE A 40 6.65 -34.70 1.42
CA PHE A 40 5.69 -33.97 0.59
C PHE A 40 5.26 -32.66 1.29
N GLN A 41 4.93 -32.70 2.57
CA GLN A 41 4.56 -31.53 3.36
C GLN A 41 5.68 -30.48 3.34
N MET A 42 6.91 -30.87 3.65
CA MET A 42 8.07 -29.95 3.61
C MET A 42 8.25 -29.29 2.26
N MET A 43 8.11 -30.04 1.17
CA MET A 43 8.22 -29.51 -0.18
C MET A 43 7.06 -28.56 -0.53
N ALA A 44 5.83 -28.88 -0.09
CA ALA A 44 4.66 -28.04 -0.29
C ALA A 44 4.77 -26.72 0.48
N ASP A 45 5.23 -26.77 1.74
CA ASP A 45 5.46 -25.59 2.57
C ASP A 45 6.53 -24.67 1.96
N TYR A 46 7.63 -25.25 1.47
CA TYR A 46 8.66 -24.49 0.76
C TYR A 46 8.10 -23.79 -0.49
N LEU A 47 7.37 -24.53 -1.33
CA LEU A 47 6.73 -23.98 -2.53
C LEU A 47 5.77 -22.84 -2.19
N TYR A 48 4.92 -23.04 -1.17
CA TYR A 48 3.98 -22.03 -0.70
C TYR A 48 4.72 -20.76 -0.25
N GLN A 49 5.75 -20.94 0.60
CA GLN A 49 6.53 -19.81 1.13
C GLN A 49 7.25 -19.03 0.02
N GLU A 50 7.85 -19.72 -0.95
CA GLU A 50 8.52 -19.06 -2.08
C GLU A 50 7.52 -18.29 -2.96
N LYS A 51 6.38 -18.90 -3.29
CA LYS A 51 5.33 -18.21 -4.06
C LYS A 51 4.74 -17.02 -3.30
N TYR A 52 4.55 -17.16 -2.00
CA TYR A 52 4.13 -16.06 -1.13
C TYR A 52 5.15 -14.92 -1.17
N ASN A 53 6.41 -15.21 -0.89
CA ASN A 53 7.49 -14.22 -0.88
C ASN A 53 7.62 -13.50 -2.23
N ASN A 54 7.54 -14.24 -3.32
CA ASN A 54 7.60 -13.68 -4.67
C ASN A 54 6.39 -12.78 -4.96
N SER A 55 5.19 -13.15 -4.55
CA SER A 55 3.99 -12.32 -4.71
C SER A 55 4.11 -11.01 -3.93
N VAL A 56 4.61 -11.05 -2.69
CA VAL A 56 4.85 -9.86 -1.86
C VAL A 56 5.92 -8.95 -2.50
N LYS A 57 7.03 -9.51 -2.99
CA LYS A 57 8.07 -8.74 -3.71
C LYS A 57 7.49 -7.99 -4.92
N ILE A 58 6.66 -8.68 -5.71
CA ILE A 58 6.01 -8.06 -6.90
C ILE A 58 5.07 -6.93 -6.48
N LEU A 59 4.24 -7.14 -5.44
CA LEU A 59 3.32 -6.12 -4.94
C LEU A 59 4.10 -4.89 -4.44
N MET A 60 5.16 -5.08 -3.64
CA MET A 60 6.00 -3.99 -3.15
C MET A 60 6.67 -3.20 -4.29
N ALA A 61 7.16 -3.90 -5.32
CA ALA A 61 7.77 -3.23 -6.48
C ALA A 61 6.74 -2.41 -7.28
N LYS A 62 5.51 -2.94 -7.45
CA LYS A 62 4.42 -2.26 -8.14
C LYS A 62 3.84 -1.08 -7.36
N ALA A 63 3.88 -1.13 -6.05
CA ALA A 63 3.36 -0.08 -5.18
C ALA A 63 4.10 1.26 -5.36
N LYS A 64 5.39 1.26 -5.72
CA LYS A 64 6.24 2.44 -5.92
C LYS A 64 6.25 3.38 -4.71
N PHE A 65 6.44 2.81 -3.52
CA PHE A 65 6.53 3.60 -2.29
C PHE A 65 7.64 4.64 -2.34
N ARG A 66 7.35 5.87 -1.91
CA ARG A 66 8.36 6.95 -1.77
C ARG A 66 9.46 6.56 -0.77
N ILE A 67 9.08 5.82 0.29
CA ILE A 67 10.01 5.30 1.29
C ILE A 67 9.95 3.77 1.28
N PRO A 68 10.74 3.10 0.40
CA PRO A 68 10.65 1.65 0.19
C PRO A 68 11.06 0.81 1.41
N LYS A 69 11.78 1.40 2.37
CA LYS A 69 12.25 0.74 3.60
C LYS A 69 11.45 1.12 4.85
N ALA A 70 10.30 1.82 4.71
CA ALA A 70 9.47 2.18 5.84
C ALA A 70 8.93 0.93 6.54
N GLU A 71 9.08 0.83 7.86
CA GLU A 71 8.59 -0.29 8.67
C GLU A 71 7.85 0.24 9.91
N VAL A 72 6.73 -0.41 10.28
CA VAL A 72 5.95 -0.04 11.46
C VAL A 72 6.78 -0.22 12.74
N THR A 73 7.64 -1.24 12.79
CA THR A 73 8.52 -1.54 13.92
C THR A 73 9.60 -0.49 14.16
N SER A 74 9.91 0.32 13.15
CA SER A 74 10.92 1.38 13.22
C SER A 74 10.33 2.77 13.51
N LEU A 75 9.04 2.83 13.87
CA LEU A 75 8.39 4.10 14.21
C LEU A 75 8.86 4.63 15.56
N VAL A 76 9.17 5.92 15.56
CA VAL A 76 9.44 6.67 16.79
C VAL A 76 8.12 7.23 17.30
N TYR A 77 7.74 6.86 18.51
CA TYR A 77 6.50 7.31 19.17
C TYR A 77 6.74 8.40 20.21
N GLU A 78 7.92 8.36 20.83
CA GLU A 78 8.28 9.27 21.93
C GLU A 78 8.24 10.74 21.47
N GLY A 79 7.57 11.59 22.27
CA GLY A 79 7.44 13.03 21.99
C GLY A 79 6.53 13.39 20.81
N ARG A 80 5.82 12.44 20.19
CA ARG A 80 5.00 12.70 19.00
C ARG A 80 3.49 12.75 19.25
N GLY A 81 3.02 12.21 20.37
CA GLY A 81 1.58 12.12 20.64
C GLY A 81 0.81 11.14 19.73
N ILE A 82 1.53 10.30 18.97
CA ILE A 82 0.91 9.26 18.15
C ILE A 82 0.52 8.08 19.03
N ASP A 83 -0.74 7.65 18.96
CA ASP A 83 -1.20 6.47 19.68
C ASP A 83 -0.60 5.19 19.08
N ARG A 84 0.25 4.53 19.87
CA ARG A 84 0.93 3.29 19.49
C ARG A 84 -0.07 2.14 19.29
N ASN A 85 -1.12 2.09 20.10
CA ASN A 85 -2.10 1.02 20.01
C ASN A 85 -2.89 1.12 18.69
N LEU A 86 -3.30 2.35 18.33
CA LEU A 86 -3.96 2.63 17.07
C LEU A 86 -3.07 2.23 15.88
N ILE A 87 -1.79 2.61 15.87
CA ILE A 87 -0.89 2.22 14.77
C ILE A 87 -0.68 0.70 14.73
N THR A 88 -0.63 0.04 15.88
CA THR A 88 -0.53 -1.43 15.94
C THR A 88 -1.78 -2.08 15.37
N GLU A 89 -2.96 -1.59 15.70
CA GLU A 89 -4.23 -2.03 15.13
C GLU A 89 -4.26 -1.81 13.62
N LEU A 90 -3.93 -0.62 13.14
CA LEU A 90 -3.87 -0.32 11.70
C LEU A 90 -2.87 -1.22 10.96
N SER A 91 -1.79 -1.66 11.62
CA SER A 91 -0.80 -2.57 11.03
C SER A 91 -1.34 -3.98 10.77
N THR A 92 -2.46 -4.36 11.39
CA THR A 92 -3.17 -5.61 11.08
C THR A 92 -3.87 -5.56 9.72
N CYS A 93 -3.99 -4.38 9.11
CA CYS A 93 -4.70 -4.14 7.86
C CYS A 93 -6.20 -4.49 7.87
N GLN A 94 -6.83 -4.63 9.05
CA GLN A 94 -8.28 -4.86 9.14
C GLN A 94 -9.08 -3.72 8.53
N PHE A 95 -8.59 -2.47 8.60
CA PHE A 95 -9.21 -1.33 7.96
C PHE A 95 -9.44 -1.52 6.45
N ILE A 96 -8.60 -2.33 5.77
CA ILE A 96 -8.78 -2.65 4.34
C ILE A 96 -9.97 -3.59 4.15
N SER A 97 -10.13 -4.58 5.01
CA SER A 97 -11.27 -5.51 4.95
C SER A 97 -12.61 -4.86 5.31
N SER A 98 -12.59 -3.79 6.09
CA SER A 98 -13.76 -2.97 6.44
C SER A 98 -13.95 -1.74 5.53
N ASN A 99 -13.17 -1.63 4.45
CA ASN A 99 -13.19 -0.54 3.48
C ASN A 99 -13.01 0.85 4.11
N THR A 100 -12.37 0.92 5.29
CA THR A 100 -12.18 2.17 6.05
C THR A 100 -10.99 2.94 5.51
N ASN A 101 -11.14 4.25 5.36
CA ASN A 101 -10.08 5.15 4.95
C ASN A 101 -9.20 5.54 6.15
N ILE A 102 -7.97 6.02 5.89
CA ILE A 102 -7.10 6.62 6.89
C ILE A 102 -6.67 8.00 6.43
N VAL A 103 -6.70 8.97 7.33
CA VAL A 103 -6.18 10.31 7.09
C VAL A 103 -5.04 10.58 8.04
N PHE A 104 -3.80 10.64 7.52
CA PHE A 104 -2.66 11.15 8.26
C PHE A 104 -2.58 12.67 8.11
N GLN A 105 -2.83 13.39 9.21
CA GLN A 105 -2.77 14.84 9.26
C GLN A 105 -1.57 15.32 10.05
N GLY A 106 -0.94 16.41 9.62
CA GLY A 106 0.16 17.07 10.35
C GLY A 106 1.05 17.90 9.43
N PHE A 107 1.95 18.68 10.00
CA PHE A 107 2.83 19.58 9.25
C PHE A 107 3.91 18.86 8.42
N THR A 108 4.60 19.61 7.57
CA THR A 108 5.71 19.08 6.75
C THR A 108 6.84 18.52 7.64
N GLY A 109 7.25 17.28 7.36
CA GLY A 109 8.29 16.62 8.15
C GLY A 109 7.78 15.82 9.35
N SER A 110 6.48 15.85 9.69
CA SER A 110 5.89 15.09 10.82
C SER A 110 5.87 13.57 10.63
N GLY A 111 6.21 13.04 9.43
CA GLY A 111 6.32 11.61 9.17
C GLY A 111 5.08 10.93 8.58
N LYS A 112 4.09 11.68 8.05
CA LYS A 112 2.88 11.15 7.38
C LYS A 112 3.22 10.13 6.28
N THR A 113 4.05 10.54 5.33
CA THR A 113 4.50 9.70 4.22
C THR A 113 5.17 8.41 4.69
N TYR A 114 5.95 8.48 5.80
CA TYR A 114 6.58 7.30 6.38
C TYR A 114 5.53 6.32 6.91
N LEU A 115 4.57 6.82 7.71
CA LEU A 115 3.46 6.03 8.25
C LEU A 115 2.64 5.36 7.14
N ALA A 116 2.25 6.13 6.13
CA ALA A 116 1.49 5.63 4.98
C ALA A 116 2.27 4.54 4.22
N CYS A 117 3.58 4.76 3.95
CA CYS A 117 4.42 3.76 3.31
C CYS A 117 4.60 2.51 4.18
N ALA A 118 4.75 2.66 5.51
CA ALA A 118 4.90 1.53 6.43
C ALA A 118 3.63 0.67 6.46
N LEU A 119 2.43 1.27 6.56
CA LEU A 119 1.16 0.55 6.47
C LEU A 119 0.94 -0.07 5.08
N GLY A 120 1.28 0.66 4.01
CA GLY A 120 1.20 0.12 2.65
C GLY A 120 2.07 -1.12 2.44
N ARG A 121 3.26 -1.16 3.06
CA ARG A 121 4.13 -2.34 3.06
C ARG A 121 3.51 -3.50 3.85
N GLN A 122 2.84 -3.25 4.99
CA GLN A 122 2.10 -4.28 5.70
C GLN A 122 0.95 -4.83 4.85
N ALA A 123 0.21 -3.96 4.15
CA ALA A 123 -0.82 -4.37 3.20
C ALA A 123 -0.26 -5.29 2.09
N CYS A 124 0.91 -4.96 1.51
CA CYS A 124 1.59 -5.84 0.55
C CYS A 124 1.99 -7.18 1.15
N LYS A 125 2.47 -7.22 2.41
CA LYS A 125 2.77 -8.47 3.13
C LYS A 125 1.52 -9.32 3.31
N GLN A 126 0.35 -8.72 3.46
CA GLN A 126 -0.95 -9.40 3.49
C GLN A 126 -1.56 -9.62 2.10
N ARG A 127 -0.78 -9.39 1.03
CA ARG A 127 -1.14 -9.61 -0.37
C ARG A 127 -2.21 -8.67 -0.92
N TYR A 128 -2.47 -7.53 -0.28
CA TYR A 128 -3.30 -6.49 -0.86
C TYR A 128 -2.55 -5.76 -1.97
N SER A 129 -3.21 -5.55 -3.11
CA SER A 129 -2.68 -4.72 -4.18
C SER A 129 -2.64 -3.26 -3.71
N THR A 130 -1.42 -2.74 -3.56
CA THR A 130 -1.20 -1.40 -3.00
C THR A 130 -0.55 -0.49 -4.02
N LYS A 131 -0.92 0.78 -4.03
CA LYS A 131 -0.30 1.82 -4.84
C LYS A 131 -0.10 3.10 -4.04
N TYR A 132 1.11 3.65 -4.11
CA TYR A 132 1.43 4.99 -3.63
C TYR A 132 1.53 5.95 -4.80
N ILE A 133 0.95 7.14 -4.64
CA ILE A 133 1.08 8.26 -5.57
C ILE A 133 0.91 9.58 -4.81
N ARG A 134 1.56 10.66 -5.25
CA ARG A 134 1.23 12.01 -4.79
C ARG A 134 0.04 12.53 -5.59
N LEU A 135 -0.81 13.34 -4.97
CA LEU A 135 -1.95 13.93 -5.70
C LEU A 135 -1.49 14.72 -6.94
N PRO A 136 -0.47 15.60 -6.89
CA PRO A 136 0.00 16.31 -8.08
C PRO A 136 0.43 15.35 -9.21
N ASP A 137 1.14 14.25 -8.89
CA ASP A 137 1.55 13.27 -9.91
C ASP A 137 0.34 12.54 -10.52
N LEU A 138 -0.71 12.27 -9.72
CA LEU A 138 -1.94 11.66 -10.20
C LEU A 138 -2.69 12.59 -11.17
N LEU A 139 -2.72 13.88 -10.88
CA LEU A 139 -3.36 14.90 -11.74
C LEU A 139 -2.59 15.09 -13.05
N VAL A 140 -1.26 15.07 -13.01
CA VAL A 140 -0.44 15.05 -14.23
C VAL A 140 -0.73 13.80 -15.09
N GLU A 141 -0.80 12.59 -14.47
CA GLU A 141 -1.18 11.38 -15.21
C GLU A 141 -2.60 11.49 -15.81
N HIS A 142 -3.53 12.19 -15.13
CA HIS A 142 -4.87 12.46 -15.64
C HIS A 142 -4.85 13.31 -16.92
N ASP A 143 -4.11 14.41 -16.92
CA ASP A 143 -4.02 15.32 -18.06
C ASP A 143 -3.33 14.65 -19.25
N GLU A 144 -2.26 13.90 -19.01
CA GLU A 144 -1.57 13.12 -20.05
C GLU A 144 -2.50 12.08 -20.69
N GLU A 145 -3.26 11.31 -19.89
CA GLU A 145 -4.19 10.29 -20.40
C GLU A 145 -5.34 10.93 -21.19
N LYS A 146 -5.80 12.11 -20.78
CA LYS A 146 -6.82 12.88 -21.49
C LYS A 146 -6.31 13.36 -22.85
N ILE A 147 -5.11 13.93 -22.91
CA ILE A 147 -4.48 14.37 -24.17
C ILE A 147 -4.30 13.19 -25.12
N GLN A 148 -3.81 12.06 -24.63
CA GLN A 148 -3.50 10.89 -25.47
C GLN A 148 -4.74 10.12 -25.93
N ARG A 149 -5.79 10.06 -25.12
CA ARG A 149 -6.94 9.14 -25.28
C ARG A 149 -8.29 9.84 -25.27
N GLY A 150 -8.35 11.13 -25.02
CA GLY A 150 -9.58 11.90 -24.94
C GLY A 150 -10.43 11.66 -23.69
N ASN A 151 -10.00 10.79 -22.77
CA ASN A 151 -10.71 10.55 -21.51
C ASN A 151 -9.86 9.83 -20.47
N ALA A 152 -10.24 9.98 -19.19
CA ALA A 152 -9.54 9.39 -18.04
C ALA A 152 -10.06 8.03 -17.60
N LYS A 153 -10.98 7.37 -18.33
CA LYS A 153 -11.64 6.11 -17.89
C LYS A 153 -10.67 5.00 -17.53
N ARG A 154 -9.56 4.88 -18.27
CA ARG A 154 -8.54 3.86 -18.00
C ARG A 154 -7.82 4.14 -16.68
N LEU A 155 -7.51 5.41 -16.42
CA LEU A 155 -6.84 5.84 -15.21
C LEU A 155 -7.75 5.62 -13.99
N LEU A 156 -9.01 6.01 -14.08
CA LEU A 156 -10.03 5.74 -13.05
C LEU A 156 -10.16 4.24 -12.76
N LYS A 157 -10.19 3.39 -13.78
CA LYS A 157 -10.20 1.93 -13.60
C LYS A 157 -8.93 1.44 -12.91
N LYS A 158 -7.75 1.94 -13.33
CA LYS A 158 -6.44 1.58 -12.77
C LYS A 158 -6.39 1.91 -11.27
N TYR A 159 -6.66 3.17 -10.90
CA TYR A 159 -6.55 3.61 -9.51
C TYR A 159 -7.75 3.20 -8.65
N GLY A 160 -8.91 3.00 -9.26
CA GLY A 160 -10.09 2.44 -8.59
C GLY A 160 -9.92 0.99 -8.14
N SER A 161 -9.09 0.19 -8.84
CA SER A 161 -8.94 -1.26 -8.59
C SER A 161 -7.91 -1.65 -7.54
N TYR A 162 -7.09 -0.72 -7.04
CA TYR A 162 -6.13 -1.04 -5.97
C TYR A 162 -6.86 -1.28 -4.65
N GLY A 163 -6.57 -2.40 -3.97
CA GLY A 163 -7.12 -2.71 -2.65
C GLY A 163 -6.73 -1.68 -1.59
N LEU A 164 -5.54 -1.06 -1.75
CA LEU A 164 -5.12 0.10 -0.97
C LEU A 164 -4.48 1.14 -1.87
N LEU A 165 -5.04 2.35 -1.90
CA LEU A 165 -4.45 3.51 -2.57
C LEU A 165 -3.90 4.47 -1.50
N ILE A 166 -2.66 4.92 -1.67
CA ILE A 166 -2.06 5.96 -0.82
C ILE A 166 -1.91 7.21 -1.67
N ILE A 167 -2.66 8.25 -1.31
CA ILE A 167 -2.59 9.57 -1.94
C ILE A 167 -1.85 10.51 -0.99
N ASP A 168 -0.59 10.78 -1.30
CA ASP A 168 0.23 11.71 -0.53
C ASP A 168 0.12 13.15 -1.08
N GLU A 169 0.48 14.13 -0.26
CA GLU A 169 0.36 15.55 -0.61
C GLU A 169 -1.09 15.95 -0.97
N TRP A 170 -2.07 15.36 -0.25
CA TRP A 170 -3.49 15.59 -0.47
C TRP A 170 -3.84 17.07 -0.29
N LEU A 171 -4.37 17.70 -1.36
CA LEU A 171 -4.82 19.09 -1.44
C LEU A 171 -3.70 20.13 -1.15
N MET A 172 -2.44 19.80 -1.49
CA MET A 172 -1.32 20.74 -1.32
C MET A 172 -1.41 21.93 -2.27
N ASP A 173 -1.82 21.67 -3.51
CA ASP A 173 -1.99 22.66 -4.56
C ASP A 173 -3.48 22.98 -4.77
N ASP A 174 -3.78 24.06 -5.44
CA ASP A 174 -5.13 24.43 -5.83
C ASP A 174 -5.65 23.45 -6.89
N ILE A 175 -6.93 23.13 -6.83
CA ILE A 175 -7.59 22.14 -7.69
C ILE A 175 -8.51 22.86 -8.67
N SER A 176 -8.36 22.62 -9.97
CA SER A 176 -9.27 23.07 -11.00
C SER A 176 -10.59 22.30 -11.00
N ASP A 177 -11.64 22.85 -11.60
CA ASP A 177 -12.96 22.19 -11.69
C ASP A 177 -12.89 20.81 -12.36
N GLU A 178 -12.00 20.66 -13.34
CA GLU A 178 -11.82 19.40 -14.04
C GLU A 178 -11.11 18.35 -13.19
N GLU A 179 -10.07 18.76 -12.46
CA GLU A 179 -9.38 17.89 -11.50
C GLU A 179 -10.29 17.53 -10.33
N GLN A 180 -11.13 18.46 -9.86
CA GLN A 180 -12.15 18.18 -8.85
C GLN A 180 -13.10 17.10 -9.33
N HIS A 181 -13.60 17.18 -10.56
CA HIS A 181 -14.47 16.16 -11.14
C HIS A 181 -13.77 14.81 -11.25
N PHE A 182 -12.50 14.78 -11.68
CA PHE A 182 -11.72 13.54 -11.71
C PHE A 182 -11.52 12.93 -10.33
N ILE A 183 -11.21 13.75 -9.33
CA ILE A 183 -11.10 13.29 -7.93
C ILE A 183 -12.43 12.73 -7.45
N PHE A 184 -13.55 13.43 -7.70
CA PHE A 184 -14.89 12.95 -7.37
C PHE A 184 -15.16 11.56 -7.96
N GLU A 185 -14.96 11.38 -9.27
CA GLU A 185 -15.14 10.10 -9.96
C GLU A 185 -14.22 8.98 -9.41
N LEU A 186 -13.00 9.31 -8.99
CA LEU A 186 -12.09 8.34 -8.38
C LEU A 186 -12.57 7.93 -6.98
N ILE A 187 -12.94 8.89 -6.15
CA ILE A 187 -13.42 8.62 -4.78
C ILE A 187 -14.75 7.86 -4.83
N GLU A 188 -15.67 8.22 -5.73
CA GLU A 188 -16.93 7.50 -5.94
C GLU A 188 -16.73 6.01 -6.23
N ARG A 189 -15.74 5.67 -7.08
CA ARG A 189 -15.40 4.28 -7.42
C ARG A 189 -14.77 3.50 -6.29
N ARG A 190 -14.23 4.19 -5.30
CA ARG A 190 -13.52 3.58 -4.17
C ARG A 190 -14.36 3.55 -2.90
N HIS A 191 -15.39 4.39 -2.84
CA HIS A 191 -16.27 4.50 -1.69
C HIS A 191 -16.91 3.13 -1.39
N ASP A 192 -16.84 2.70 -0.14
CA ASP A 192 -17.35 1.43 0.41
C ASP A 192 -16.84 0.14 -0.26
N GLU A 193 -15.97 0.24 -1.26
CA GLU A 193 -15.42 -0.90 -1.98
C GLU A 193 -13.97 -1.22 -1.57
N VAL A 194 -13.15 -0.20 -1.35
CA VAL A 194 -11.72 -0.32 -1.04
C VAL A 194 -11.20 0.88 -0.25
N SER A 195 -10.13 0.68 0.49
CA SER A 195 -9.56 1.72 1.37
C SER A 195 -8.58 2.65 0.67
N THR A 196 -8.56 3.90 1.14
CA THR A 196 -7.59 4.91 0.73
C THR A 196 -6.89 5.52 1.96
N ILE A 197 -5.57 5.73 1.87
CA ILE A 197 -4.81 6.51 2.84
C ILE A 197 -4.53 7.89 2.24
N PHE A 198 -4.93 8.93 2.93
CA PHE A 198 -4.65 10.33 2.57
C PHE A 198 -3.58 10.89 3.50
N CYS A 199 -2.57 11.58 2.96
CA CYS A 199 -1.59 12.32 3.74
C CYS A 199 -1.74 13.81 3.43
N THR A 200 -2.09 14.61 4.43
CA THR A 200 -2.37 16.04 4.28
C THR A 200 -1.76 16.89 5.38
N GLN A 201 -1.54 18.16 5.09
CA GLN A 201 -1.18 19.18 6.10
C GLN A 201 -2.41 19.93 6.61
N TYR A 202 -3.50 19.88 5.86
CA TYR A 202 -4.69 20.68 6.11
C TYR A 202 -5.65 19.94 7.05
N LYS A 203 -6.35 20.71 7.87
CA LYS A 203 -7.45 20.20 8.67
C LYS A 203 -8.65 19.88 7.78
N LYS A 204 -9.49 18.99 8.26
CA LYS A 204 -10.72 18.60 7.56
C LYS A 204 -11.57 19.80 7.13
N ASP A 205 -11.64 20.82 7.98
CA ASP A 205 -12.45 22.01 7.75
C ASP A 205 -11.97 22.87 6.57
N ASP A 206 -10.66 22.75 6.24
CA ASP A 206 -10.07 23.47 5.10
C ASP A 206 -10.29 22.77 3.75
N TRP A 207 -10.74 21.50 3.77
CA TRP A 207 -10.77 20.68 2.55
C TRP A 207 -11.82 21.13 1.56
N PHE A 208 -12.97 21.64 2.03
CA PHE A 208 -14.05 22.12 1.16
C PHE A 208 -13.55 23.24 0.24
N ASP A 209 -12.91 24.26 0.81
CA ASP A 209 -12.38 25.38 0.03
C ASP A 209 -11.23 24.96 -0.87
N ARG A 210 -10.34 24.10 -0.37
CA ARG A 210 -9.21 23.58 -1.13
C ARG A 210 -9.60 22.65 -2.29
N LEU A 211 -10.75 22.00 -2.21
CA LEU A 211 -11.35 21.25 -3.31
C LEU A 211 -12.04 22.17 -4.35
N GLY A 212 -12.12 23.47 -4.13
CA GLY A 212 -12.79 24.41 -5.01
C GLY A 212 -14.28 24.64 -4.66
N GLY A 213 -14.75 24.07 -3.55
CA GLY A 213 -16.14 24.23 -3.11
C GLY A 213 -17.17 23.51 -3.98
N GLY A 214 -18.45 23.82 -3.75
CA GLY A 214 -19.59 23.30 -4.54
C GLY A 214 -19.98 21.85 -4.25
N VAL A 215 -20.91 21.33 -5.01
CA VAL A 215 -21.54 20.01 -4.78
C VAL A 215 -20.53 18.85 -4.86
N HIS A 216 -19.55 18.93 -5.74
CA HIS A 216 -18.52 17.88 -5.83
C HIS A 216 -17.61 17.87 -4.62
N ALA A 217 -17.22 19.04 -4.08
CA ALA A 217 -16.42 19.12 -2.86
C ALA A 217 -17.16 18.51 -1.68
N ASP A 218 -18.43 18.85 -1.48
CA ASP A 218 -19.28 18.25 -0.45
C ASP A 218 -19.35 16.73 -0.60
N ALA A 219 -19.58 16.24 -1.80
CA ALA A 219 -19.70 14.82 -2.08
C ALA A 219 -18.39 14.05 -1.85
N ILE A 220 -17.23 14.64 -2.19
CA ILE A 220 -15.90 14.06 -1.91
C ILE A 220 -15.67 13.97 -0.39
N LEU A 221 -15.97 15.06 0.33
CA LEU A 221 -15.82 15.14 1.78
C LEU A 221 -16.69 14.10 2.48
N ASP A 222 -17.96 14.02 2.11
CA ASP A 222 -18.90 13.05 2.68
C ASP A 222 -18.36 11.62 2.59
N ARG A 223 -17.89 11.21 1.41
CA ARG A 223 -17.39 9.87 1.15
C ARG A 223 -16.06 9.54 1.84
N ILE A 224 -15.21 10.54 2.04
CA ILE A 224 -13.92 10.31 2.69
C ILE A 224 -14.09 10.34 4.21
N VAL A 225 -14.76 11.38 4.74
CA VAL A 225 -14.71 11.72 6.16
C VAL A 225 -15.57 10.78 7.01
N HIS A 226 -16.74 10.40 6.52
CA HIS A 226 -17.66 9.55 7.30
C HIS A 226 -17.15 8.12 7.50
N ASN A 227 -16.20 7.67 6.67
CA ASN A 227 -15.60 6.35 6.78
C ASN A 227 -14.05 6.44 6.89
N ALA A 228 -13.56 7.37 7.73
CA ALA A 228 -12.12 7.57 7.90
C ALA A 228 -11.66 7.60 9.36
N ILE A 229 -10.51 6.97 9.61
CA ILE A 229 -9.76 7.10 10.86
C ILE A 229 -8.75 8.23 10.68
N PHE A 230 -8.89 9.29 11.49
CA PHE A 230 -7.96 10.42 11.50
C PHE A 230 -6.82 10.17 12.48
N VAL A 231 -5.59 10.33 12.02
CA VAL A 231 -4.37 10.15 12.81
C VAL A 231 -3.52 11.40 12.71
N GLU A 232 -3.40 12.12 13.81
CA GLU A 232 -2.47 13.24 13.92
C GLU A 232 -1.04 12.73 14.09
N THR A 233 -0.10 13.24 13.30
CA THR A 233 1.28 12.75 13.27
C THR A 233 2.21 13.51 14.22
N GLY A 234 1.62 14.31 15.11
CA GLY A 234 2.30 15.01 16.19
C GLY A 234 3.09 16.25 15.75
N SER A 235 3.80 16.86 16.72
CA SER A 235 4.48 18.15 16.56
C SER A 235 5.99 18.03 16.30
N MET A 236 6.56 16.83 16.24
CA MET A 236 8.01 16.63 16.04
C MET A 236 8.37 16.58 14.55
N ASN A 237 9.41 17.34 14.16
CA ASN A 237 9.99 17.25 12.82
C ASN A 237 10.91 16.02 12.72
N MET A 238 10.42 14.96 12.10
CA MET A 238 11.14 13.69 11.95
C MET A 238 12.37 13.78 11.03
N ARG A 239 12.41 14.74 10.10
CA ARG A 239 13.60 14.96 9.26
C ARG A 239 14.76 15.50 10.10
N GLU A 240 14.50 16.46 10.98
CA GLU A 240 15.50 17.00 11.90
C GLU A 240 15.92 15.98 12.94
N TYR A 241 14.96 15.22 13.48
CA TYR A 241 15.23 14.15 14.44
C TYR A 241 16.17 13.09 13.86
N CYS A 242 15.87 12.56 12.68
CA CYS A 242 16.71 11.57 12.01
C CYS A 242 18.10 12.13 11.64
N ALA A 243 18.18 13.39 11.23
CA ALA A 243 19.46 14.03 10.93
C ALA A 243 20.38 14.20 12.18
N LYS A 244 19.81 14.27 13.39
CA LYS A 244 20.57 14.35 14.66
C LYS A 244 21.08 12.98 15.12
N ILE A 245 20.35 11.90 14.83
CA ILE A 245 20.74 10.53 15.25
C ILE A 245 21.84 9.95 14.34
N HIS A 246 21.92 10.41 13.10
CA HIS A 246 22.91 9.93 12.12
C HIS A 246 24.19 10.79 12.06
N LYS A 247 24.33 11.77 12.96
CA LYS A 247 25.59 12.47 13.25
C LYS A 247 26.28 11.87 14.46
#